data_9c0cf62989617015f02311816835c9a6
#
_entry.id   9c0cf62989617015f02311816835c9a6
#
_cell.length_a   1.000
_cell.length_b   1.000
_cell.length_c   1.000
_cell.angle_alpha   90.00
_cell.angle_beta   90.00
_cell.angle_gamma   90.00
#
_symmetry.space_group_name_H-M   'P 1'
#
loop_
_entity.id
_entity.type
_entity.pdbx_description
1 polymer ?
#
loop_
_entity_poly.entity_id
_entity_poly.type
_entity_poly.pdbx_seq_one_letter_code
_entity_poly.pdbx_strand_id
1 'polypeptide(L)'
;VLSNGILECRQAVTRWIKKRYSAEVDPERIIIMPGGKPTMHYAIQCFGEPGVEIIHPTPAFPIYESMINYTGSTSVPYDLTEDKDLKFSADKILSLITDKTRLLILINPNNPTGSFVEKPEIDKLAEGLKKHPHVTILSDEIYSRQIFDGKEMPTFFNYPELRERL
;
A
#
# COMPACT_ATOMS: atom_id res chain seq x y z
N VAL A 1 -25.43 -13.74 4.61
CA VAL A 1 -24.53 -12.76 3.99
C VAL A 1 -23.12 -13.12 4.39
N LEU A 2 -22.21 -13.18 3.42
CA LEU A 2 -20.81 -13.46 3.68
C LEU A 2 -20.15 -12.25 4.39
N SER A 3 -19.21 -12.53 5.27
CA SER A 3 -18.53 -11.50 6.08
C SER A 3 -17.68 -10.51 5.25
N ASN A 4 -17.33 -10.89 4.01
CA ASN A 4 -16.57 -10.04 3.07
C ASN A 4 -17.43 -9.06 2.25
N GLY A 5 -18.75 -9.00 2.52
CA GLY A 5 -19.70 -8.13 1.82
C GLY A 5 -20.54 -8.84 0.78
N ILE A 6 -21.63 -8.19 0.36
CA ILE A 6 -22.55 -8.76 -0.64
C ILE A 6 -21.86 -8.87 -2.00
N LEU A 7 -22.19 -9.95 -2.73
CA LEU A 7 -21.54 -10.29 -3.99
C LEU A 7 -21.64 -9.16 -5.04
N GLU A 8 -22.82 -8.56 -5.15
CA GLU A 8 -23.10 -7.50 -6.11
C GLU A 8 -22.18 -6.27 -5.90
N CYS A 9 -21.90 -5.93 -4.64
CA CYS A 9 -20.99 -4.84 -4.29
C CYS A 9 -19.55 -5.21 -4.66
N ARG A 10 -19.11 -6.43 -4.31
CA ARG A 10 -17.76 -6.91 -4.64
C ARG A 10 -17.54 -6.97 -6.16
N GLN A 11 -18.53 -7.44 -6.92
CA GLN A 11 -18.52 -7.41 -8.39
C GLN A 11 -18.51 -5.98 -8.96
N ALA A 12 -19.19 -5.03 -8.32
CA ALA A 12 -19.12 -3.64 -8.74
C ALA A 12 -17.71 -3.06 -8.57
N VAL A 13 -17.03 -3.40 -7.48
CA VAL A 13 -15.63 -3.01 -7.23
C VAL A 13 -14.71 -3.61 -8.30
N THR A 14 -14.84 -4.90 -8.63
CA THR A 14 -14.00 -5.52 -9.66
C THR A 14 -14.21 -4.89 -11.04
N ARG A 15 -15.47 -4.57 -11.41
CA ARG A 15 -15.76 -3.83 -12.66
C ARG A 15 -15.12 -2.45 -12.65
N TRP A 16 -15.14 -1.76 -11.51
CA TRP A 16 -14.50 -0.45 -11.36
C TRP A 16 -12.97 -0.55 -11.52
N ILE A 17 -12.32 -1.53 -10.88
CA ILE A 17 -10.88 -1.79 -10.99
C ILE A 17 -10.51 -2.08 -12.46
N LYS A 18 -11.27 -2.95 -13.13
CA LYS A 18 -11.05 -3.28 -14.55
C LYS A 18 -11.16 -2.04 -15.43
N LYS A 19 -12.21 -1.23 -15.23
CA LYS A 19 -12.41 0.00 -16.02
C LYS A 19 -11.31 1.04 -15.76
N ARG A 20 -10.84 1.14 -14.53
CA ARG A 20 -9.90 2.19 -14.11
C ARG A 20 -8.45 1.85 -14.40
N TYR A 21 -8.06 0.61 -14.13
CA TYR A 21 -6.67 0.16 -14.12
C TYR A 21 -6.38 -0.96 -15.13
N SER A 22 -7.38 -1.37 -15.92
CA SER A 22 -7.28 -2.50 -16.86
C SER A 22 -6.82 -3.81 -16.17
N ALA A 23 -7.04 -3.92 -14.86
CA ALA A 23 -6.67 -5.07 -14.06
C ALA A 23 -7.88 -5.94 -13.75
N GLU A 24 -7.70 -7.26 -13.81
CA GLU A 24 -8.73 -8.21 -13.41
C GLU A 24 -8.48 -8.69 -11.98
N VAL A 25 -9.52 -8.63 -11.15
CA VAL A 25 -9.50 -9.08 -9.75
C VAL A 25 -10.74 -9.95 -9.52
N ASP A 26 -10.54 -11.12 -8.92
CA ASP A 26 -11.65 -11.99 -8.53
C ASP A 26 -12.47 -11.30 -7.43
N PRO A 27 -13.83 -11.28 -7.53
CA PRO A 27 -14.69 -10.79 -6.44
C PRO A 27 -14.44 -11.45 -5.08
N GLU A 28 -13.93 -12.68 -5.04
CA GLU A 28 -13.57 -13.36 -3.80
C GLU A 28 -12.34 -12.75 -3.09
N ARG A 29 -11.55 -11.97 -3.81
CA ARG A 29 -10.44 -11.18 -3.25
C ARG A 29 -10.85 -9.79 -2.77
N ILE A 30 -12.14 -9.45 -2.84
CA ILE A 30 -12.69 -8.16 -2.38
C ILE A 30 -13.32 -8.33 -1.01
N ILE A 31 -12.91 -7.47 -0.09
CA ILE A 31 -13.52 -7.36 1.25
C ILE A 31 -14.05 -5.93 1.41
N ILE A 32 -15.33 -5.83 1.75
CA ILE A 32 -15.98 -4.54 2.05
C ILE A 32 -15.88 -4.30 3.54
N MET A 33 -15.18 -3.24 3.91
CA MET A 33 -14.93 -2.88 5.30
C MET A 33 -15.70 -1.60 5.70
N PRO A 34 -16.06 -1.44 6.98
CA PRO A 34 -16.77 -0.24 7.47
C PRO A 34 -15.82 0.96 7.64
N GLY A 35 -15.13 1.34 6.57
CA GLY A 35 -14.19 2.45 6.52
C GLY A 35 -12.72 2.04 6.38
N GLY A 36 -11.85 3.01 6.12
CA GLY A 36 -10.41 2.77 5.89
C GLY A 36 -9.65 2.36 7.15
N LYS A 37 -9.98 2.95 8.32
CA LYS A 37 -9.26 2.63 9.58
C LYS A 37 -9.30 1.15 9.95
N PRO A 38 -10.46 0.46 9.96
CA PRO A 38 -10.49 -0.98 10.16
C PRO A 38 -9.68 -1.76 9.15
N THR A 39 -9.67 -1.34 7.88
CA THR A 39 -8.87 -1.97 6.83
C THR A 39 -7.38 -1.92 7.16
N MET A 40 -6.86 -0.74 7.51
CA MET A 40 -5.47 -0.54 7.91
C MET A 40 -5.12 -1.36 9.16
N HIS A 41 -6.01 -1.33 10.17
CA HIS A 41 -5.86 -2.07 11.42
C HIS A 41 -5.67 -3.57 11.16
N TYR A 42 -6.61 -4.19 10.45
CA TYR A 42 -6.55 -5.62 10.20
C TYR A 42 -5.43 -6.01 9.25
N ALA A 43 -5.13 -5.20 8.23
CA ALA A 43 -4.01 -5.46 7.34
C ALA A 43 -2.68 -5.52 8.11
N ILE A 44 -2.41 -4.55 9.00
CA ILE A 44 -1.19 -4.55 9.81
C ILE A 44 -1.21 -5.73 10.79
N GLN A 45 -2.35 -6.02 11.43
CA GLN A 45 -2.47 -7.12 12.38
C GLN A 45 -2.23 -8.49 11.75
N CYS A 46 -2.56 -8.66 10.46
CA CYS A 46 -2.29 -9.92 9.74
C CYS A 46 -0.80 -10.22 9.56
N PHE A 47 0.05 -9.19 9.53
CA PHE A 47 1.49 -9.33 9.24
C PHE A 47 2.39 -8.92 10.40
N GLY A 48 1.83 -8.24 11.42
CA GLY A 48 2.59 -7.69 12.53
C GLY A 48 2.65 -8.64 13.71
N GLU A 49 3.87 -8.86 14.21
CA GLU A 49 4.18 -9.59 15.45
C GLU A 49 5.56 -9.18 15.98
N PRO A 50 5.90 -9.48 17.24
CA PRO A 50 7.24 -9.22 17.76
C PRO A 50 8.34 -9.87 16.92
N GLY A 51 9.38 -9.10 16.57
CA GLY A 51 10.49 -9.56 15.73
C GLY A 51 10.31 -9.33 14.22
N VAL A 52 9.13 -8.91 13.79
CA VAL A 52 8.85 -8.50 12.40
C VAL A 52 9.14 -7.02 12.22
N GLU A 53 9.62 -6.64 11.04
CA GLU A 53 9.78 -5.27 10.60
C GLU A 53 8.68 -4.88 9.62
N ILE A 54 8.12 -3.67 9.83
CA ILE A 54 7.12 -3.06 8.94
C ILE A 54 7.66 -1.73 8.47
N ILE A 55 7.84 -1.61 7.15
CA ILE A 55 8.30 -0.37 6.50
C ILE A 55 7.10 0.52 6.21
N HIS A 56 7.17 1.79 6.57
CA HIS A 56 6.06 2.74 6.39
C HIS A 56 6.57 4.18 6.18
N PRO A 57 5.75 5.08 5.57
CA PRO A 57 6.15 6.47 5.41
C PRO A 57 6.12 7.26 6.71
N THR A 58 6.97 8.31 6.79
CA THR A 58 6.87 9.37 7.79
C THR A 58 7.16 10.73 7.13
N PRO A 59 6.33 11.77 7.34
CA PRO A 59 5.05 11.75 8.06
C PRO A 59 3.97 10.96 7.31
N ALA A 60 3.07 10.32 8.08
CA ALA A 60 1.95 9.56 7.55
C ALA A 60 0.70 9.69 8.44
N PHE A 61 -0.41 9.10 7.99
CA PHE A 61 -1.62 9.03 8.81
C PHE A 61 -1.34 8.20 10.09
N PRO A 62 -1.66 8.72 11.30
CA PRO A 62 -1.15 8.19 12.58
C PRO A 62 -1.48 6.72 12.88
N ILE A 63 -2.54 6.17 12.27
CA ILE A 63 -2.95 4.79 12.53
C ILE A 63 -1.88 3.76 12.16
N TYR A 64 -1.06 4.05 11.16
CA TYR A 64 -0.03 3.11 10.69
C TYR A 64 0.99 2.84 11.80
N GLU A 65 1.63 3.89 12.29
CA GLU A 65 2.60 3.75 13.37
C GLU A 65 1.98 3.21 14.67
N SER A 66 0.77 3.69 15.01
CA SER A 66 0.04 3.20 16.19
C SER A 66 -0.23 1.69 16.12
N MET A 67 -0.61 1.19 14.95
CA MET A 67 -0.88 -0.25 14.78
C MET A 67 0.38 -1.08 14.73
N ILE A 68 1.45 -0.59 14.10
CA ILE A 68 2.75 -1.26 14.11
C ILE A 68 3.21 -1.45 15.57
N ASN A 69 3.16 -0.40 16.37
CA ASN A 69 3.52 -0.44 17.77
C ASN A 69 2.61 -1.37 18.58
N TYR A 70 1.30 -1.36 18.29
CA TYR A 70 0.33 -2.24 18.95
C TYR A 70 0.62 -3.73 18.74
N THR A 71 1.09 -4.12 17.55
CA THR A 71 1.44 -5.52 17.24
C THR A 71 2.79 -5.95 17.85
N GLY A 72 3.56 -5.01 18.40
CA GLY A 72 4.91 -5.27 18.89
C GLY A 72 5.95 -5.40 17.77
N SER A 73 5.59 -5.06 16.53
CA SER A 73 6.51 -5.06 15.39
C SER A 73 7.50 -3.89 15.48
N THR A 74 8.63 -4.05 14.81
CA THR A 74 9.60 -2.98 14.65
C THR A 74 9.14 -2.03 13.56
N SER A 75 8.94 -0.76 13.92
CA SER A 75 8.66 0.33 12.97
C SER A 75 9.93 0.71 12.21
N VAL A 76 9.87 0.68 10.89
CA VAL A 76 10.98 1.05 10.00
C VAL A 76 10.50 2.18 9.07
N PRO A 77 10.65 3.44 9.47
CA PRO A 77 10.16 4.56 8.67
C PRO A 77 11.07 4.86 7.47
N TYR A 78 10.46 5.18 6.31
CA TYR A 78 11.12 5.93 5.27
C TYR A 78 10.67 7.39 5.34
N ASP A 79 11.66 8.28 5.51
CA ASP A 79 11.40 9.70 5.78
C ASP A 79 11.18 10.46 4.47
N LEU A 80 9.97 10.99 4.30
CA LEU A 80 9.60 11.80 3.14
C LEU A 80 10.20 13.21 3.21
N THR A 81 10.58 13.68 4.41
CA THR A 81 11.16 15.02 4.57
C THR A 81 12.60 15.12 4.04
N GLU A 82 13.23 13.99 3.72
CA GLU A 82 14.53 13.95 3.05
C GLU A 82 14.45 14.47 1.60
N ASP A 83 13.24 14.46 0.98
CA ASP A 83 12.98 14.98 -0.36
C ASP A 83 12.24 16.32 -0.28
N LYS A 84 12.66 17.30 -1.10
CA LYS A 84 12.06 18.65 -1.14
C LYS A 84 10.57 18.66 -1.51
N ASP A 85 10.14 17.65 -2.30
CA ASP A 85 8.76 17.48 -2.74
C ASP A 85 7.98 16.47 -1.87
N LEU A 86 8.60 16.03 -0.77
CA LEU A 86 8.05 15.07 0.19
C LEU A 86 7.67 13.73 -0.46
N LYS A 87 8.43 13.30 -1.46
CA LYS A 87 8.22 12.04 -2.19
C LYS A 87 9.15 10.95 -1.65
N PHE A 88 8.72 9.70 -1.76
CA PHE A 88 9.62 8.60 -1.45
C PHE A 88 10.59 8.32 -2.61
N SER A 89 11.73 7.75 -2.26
CA SER A 89 12.69 7.15 -3.18
C SER A 89 12.59 5.62 -3.14
N ALA A 90 12.46 4.98 -4.30
CA ALA A 90 12.45 3.52 -4.39
C ALA A 90 13.75 2.91 -3.86
N ASP A 91 14.91 3.51 -4.15
CA ASP A 91 16.20 3.05 -3.65
C ASP A 91 16.25 3.09 -2.12
N LYS A 92 15.73 4.17 -1.52
CA LYS A 92 15.67 4.29 -0.06
C LYS A 92 14.81 3.18 0.54
N ILE A 93 13.60 2.98 0.02
CA ILE A 93 12.69 1.93 0.51
C ILE A 93 13.35 0.55 0.36
N LEU A 94 13.90 0.24 -0.81
CA LEU A 94 14.54 -1.06 -1.07
C LEU A 94 15.74 -1.31 -0.15
N SER A 95 16.49 -0.27 0.21
CA SER A 95 17.64 -0.37 1.13
C SER A 95 17.24 -0.68 2.58
N LEU A 96 15.97 -0.44 2.95
CA LEU A 96 15.45 -0.73 4.29
C LEU A 96 14.97 -2.18 4.45
N ILE A 97 14.82 -2.93 3.36
CA ILE A 97 14.30 -4.29 3.40
C ILE A 97 15.35 -5.24 3.97
N THR A 98 14.94 -6.01 4.98
CA THR A 98 15.73 -7.09 5.59
C THR A 98 14.97 -8.41 5.52
N ASP A 99 15.58 -9.49 5.97
CA ASP A 99 14.91 -10.81 6.09
C ASP A 99 13.75 -10.81 7.12
N LYS A 100 13.70 -9.80 8.00
CA LYS A 100 12.62 -9.62 8.98
C LYS A 100 11.45 -8.79 8.45
N THR A 101 11.62 -8.10 7.34
CA THR A 101 10.56 -7.27 6.74
C THR A 101 9.43 -8.16 6.24
N ARG A 102 8.19 -7.90 6.67
CA ARG A 102 6.99 -8.63 6.22
C ARG A 102 5.99 -7.75 5.51
N LEU A 103 5.95 -6.47 5.83
CA LEU A 103 4.98 -5.54 5.26
C LEU A 103 5.69 -4.25 4.85
N LEU A 104 5.41 -3.81 3.63
CA LEU A 104 5.72 -2.48 3.13
C LEU A 104 4.41 -1.71 2.94
N ILE A 105 4.28 -0.58 3.62
CA ILE A 105 3.13 0.31 3.52
C ILE A 105 3.48 1.48 2.62
N LEU A 106 2.69 1.69 1.57
CA LEU A 106 2.79 2.79 0.64
C LEU A 106 1.48 3.58 0.66
N ILE A 107 1.58 4.90 0.74
CA ILE A 107 0.43 5.81 0.71
C ILE A 107 0.67 6.77 -0.45
N ASN A 108 -0.11 6.65 -1.52
CA ASN A 108 0.05 7.48 -2.71
C ASN A 108 -1.30 7.82 -3.34
N PRO A 109 -1.69 9.10 -3.39
CA PRO A 109 -1.07 10.27 -2.75
C PRO A 109 -1.01 10.19 -1.23
N ASN A 110 0.02 10.78 -0.61
CA ASN A 110 0.27 10.67 0.82
C ASN A 110 -0.60 11.62 1.66
N ASN A 111 -0.97 11.16 2.83
CA ASN A 111 -1.58 11.96 3.91
C ASN A 111 -0.60 11.99 5.10
N PRO A 112 -0.14 13.15 5.59
CA PRO A 112 -0.73 14.50 5.41
C PRO A 112 -0.07 15.37 4.32
N THR A 113 1.00 14.92 3.66
CA THR A 113 1.84 15.79 2.82
C THR A 113 1.19 16.23 1.51
N GLY A 114 0.21 15.45 1.00
CA GLY A 114 -0.36 15.66 -0.32
C GLY A 114 0.59 15.30 -1.47
N SER A 115 1.79 14.81 -1.16
CA SER A 115 2.77 14.43 -2.16
C SER A 115 2.27 13.27 -3.02
N PHE A 116 2.67 13.30 -4.29
CA PHE A 116 2.30 12.31 -5.28
C PHE A 116 3.54 11.77 -5.99
N VAL A 117 3.73 10.47 -5.91
CA VAL A 117 4.85 9.78 -6.54
C VAL A 117 4.41 9.29 -7.92
N GLU A 118 5.18 9.63 -8.93
CA GLU A 118 4.86 9.34 -10.31
C GLU A 118 5.33 7.94 -10.74
N LYS A 119 4.83 7.50 -11.89
CA LYS A 119 5.03 6.15 -12.41
C LYS A 119 6.50 5.68 -12.47
N PRO A 120 7.49 6.48 -12.89
CA PRO A 120 8.88 6.00 -12.99
C PRO A 120 9.44 5.48 -11.67
N GLU A 121 9.10 6.14 -10.56
CA GLU A 121 9.57 5.72 -9.24
C GLU A 121 8.82 4.48 -8.72
N ILE A 122 7.52 4.37 -9.06
CA ILE A 122 6.74 3.17 -8.79
C ILE A 122 7.25 1.97 -9.61
N ASP A 123 7.59 2.17 -10.90
CA ASP A 123 8.20 1.13 -11.77
C ASP A 123 9.49 0.59 -11.15
N LYS A 124 10.36 1.50 -10.69
CA LYS A 124 11.63 1.17 -10.06
C LYS A 124 11.44 0.38 -8.76
N LEU A 125 10.50 0.81 -7.92
CA LEU A 125 10.17 0.11 -6.69
C LEU A 125 9.59 -1.28 -6.98
N ALA A 126 8.67 -1.39 -7.93
CA ALA A 126 8.07 -2.66 -8.32
C ALA A 126 9.11 -3.66 -8.83
N GLU A 127 10.05 -3.19 -9.66
CA GLU A 127 11.15 -4.03 -10.16
C GLU A 127 12.06 -4.51 -9.01
N GLY A 128 12.43 -3.60 -8.10
CA GLY A 128 13.24 -3.95 -6.94
C GLY A 128 12.57 -4.97 -6.02
N LEU A 129 11.26 -4.82 -5.79
CA LEU A 129 10.48 -5.71 -4.93
C LEU A 129 10.41 -7.16 -5.45
N LYS A 130 10.65 -7.42 -6.73
CA LYS A 130 10.75 -8.81 -7.26
C LYS A 130 11.82 -9.63 -6.56
N LYS A 131 12.89 -8.99 -6.09
CA LYS A 131 13.98 -9.63 -5.35
C LYS A 131 13.63 -9.93 -3.88
N HIS A 132 12.49 -9.45 -3.39
CA HIS A 132 12.05 -9.57 -2.01
C HIS A 132 10.66 -10.23 -1.92
N PRO A 133 10.51 -11.52 -2.32
CA PRO A 133 9.22 -12.19 -2.42
C PRO A 133 8.51 -12.38 -1.06
N HIS A 134 9.23 -12.27 0.04
CA HIS A 134 8.73 -12.38 1.41
C HIS A 134 8.02 -11.12 1.92
N VAL A 135 8.12 -10.00 1.19
CA VAL A 135 7.52 -8.72 1.59
C VAL A 135 6.13 -8.57 0.97
N THR A 136 5.11 -8.41 1.78
CA THR A 136 3.75 -8.05 1.36
C THR A 136 3.65 -6.54 1.19
N ILE A 137 2.80 -6.09 0.26
CA ILE A 137 2.62 -4.68 -0.08
C ILE A 137 1.22 -4.24 0.32
N LEU A 138 1.12 -3.25 1.20
CA LEU A 138 -0.12 -2.52 1.48
C LEU A 138 -0.07 -1.19 0.72
N SER A 139 -0.80 -1.11 -0.39
CA SER A 139 -0.93 0.13 -1.18
C SER A 139 -2.21 0.86 -0.79
N ASP A 140 -2.07 1.94 -0.03
CA ASP A 140 -3.18 2.83 0.30
C ASP A 140 -3.34 3.88 -0.80
N GLU A 141 -4.38 3.67 -1.61
CA GLU A 141 -4.72 4.50 -2.75
C GLU A 141 -6.02 5.29 -2.54
N ILE A 142 -6.38 5.57 -1.27
CA ILE A 142 -7.64 6.25 -0.92
C ILE A 142 -7.81 7.59 -1.66
N TYR A 143 -6.70 8.29 -1.94
CA TYR A 143 -6.69 9.56 -2.65
C TYR A 143 -6.45 9.43 -4.17
N SER A 144 -6.53 8.24 -4.73
CA SER A 144 -6.27 7.97 -6.16
C SER A 144 -7.12 8.78 -7.15
N ARG A 145 -8.22 9.38 -6.68
CA ARG A 145 -9.09 10.27 -7.48
C ARG A 145 -8.81 11.75 -7.28
N GLN A 146 -7.88 12.11 -6.39
CA GLN A 146 -7.49 13.49 -6.10
C GLN A 146 -6.13 13.79 -6.73
N ILE A 147 -6.02 13.49 -8.03
CA ILE A 147 -4.84 13.76 -8.85
C ILE A 147 -5.19 14.94 -9.77
N PHE A 148 -4.31 15.93 -9.82
CA PHE A 148 -4.48 17.16 -10.57
C PHE A 148 -3.51 17.22 -11.77
N ASP A 149 -3.60 18.29 -12.56
CA ASP A 149 -2.69 18.63 -13.65
C ASP A 149 -2.60 17.55 -14.75
N GLY A 150 -3.70 16.80 -14.97
CA GLY A 150 -3.75 15.77 -16.00
C GLY A 150 -2.86 14.55 -15.73
N LYS A 151 -2.31 14.41 -14.53
CA LYS A 151 -1.49 13.27 -14.15
C LYS A 151 -2.34 12.01 -13.94
N GLU A 152 -1.71 10.85 -14.18
CA GLU A 152 -2.34 9.55 -13.97
C GLU A 152 -1.82 8.89 -12.69
N MET A 153 -2.73 8.23 -11.96
CA MET A 153 -2.38 7.47 -10.76
C MET A 153 -1.63 6.19 -11.14
N PRO A 154 -0.35 6.04 -10.78
CA PRO A 154 0.31 4.75 -10.90
C PRO A 154 -0.19 3.81 -9.80
N THR A 155 -0.58 2.60 -10.17
CA THR A 155 -1.11 1.61 -9.25
C THR A 155 -0.33 0.32 -9.34
N PHE A 156 -0.19 -0.38 -8.20
CA PHE A 156 0.42 -1.71 -8.17
C PHE A 156 -0.43 -2.80 -8.86
N PHE A 157 -1.68 -2.54 -9.20
CA PHE A 157 -2.47 -3.43 -10.05
C PHE A 157 -1.83 -3.67 -11.44
N ASN A 158 -0.98 -2.76 -11.90
CA ASN A 158 -0.31 -2.86 -13.20
C ASN A 158 0.92 -3.79 -13.19
N TYR A 159 1.26 -4.40 -12.04
CA TYR A 159 2.39 -5.32 -11.90
C TYR A 159 1.88 -6.72 -11.52
N PRO A 160 1.54 -7.56 -12.51
CA PRO A 160 0.91 -8.87 -12.28
C PRO A 160 1.72 -9.78 -11.34
N GLU A 161 3.04 -9.70 -11.39
CA GLU A 161 3.98 -10.47 -10.58
C GLU A 161 3.97 -10.12 -9.09
N LEU A 162 3.41 -8.95 -8.72
CA LEU A 162 3.29 -8.52 -7.33
C LEU A 162 1.88 -8.76 -6.74
N ARG A 163 0.88 -9.09 -7.57
CA ARG A 163 -0.53 -9.15 -7.16
C ARG A 163 -0.84 -10.14 -6.06
N GLU A 164 -0.13 -11.27 -6.01
CA GLU A 164 -0.39 -12.30 -4.99
C GLU A 164 -0.01 -11.85 -3.58
N ARG A 165 0.77 -10.80 -3.46
CA ARG A 165 1.21 -10.21 -2.20
C ARG A 165 0.90 -8.71 -2.08
N LEU A 166 -0.06 -8.24 -2.87
CA LEU A 166 -0.60 -6.88 -2.85
C LEU A 166 -1.91 -6.85 -2.08
#